data_f691f6a3e1d5a2ab4fdf50ec201eb3d5
#
_entry.id   f691f6a3e1d5a2ab4fdf50ec201eb3d5
#
_cell.length_a   1.000
_cell.length_b   1.000
_cell.length_c   1.000
_cell.angle_alpha   90.00
_cell.angle_beta   90.00
_cell.angle_gamma   90.00
#
_symmetry.space_group_name_H-M   'P 1'
#
loop_
_entity.id
_entity.type
_entity.pdbx_description
1 polymer ?
#
loop_
_entity_poly.entity_id
_entity_poly.type
_entity_poly.pdbx_seq_one_letter_code
_entity_poly.pdbx_strand_id
1 'polypeptide(L)'
;MTIGHWRNVAEMSLRTFRESDLATLSEALHVAEGKTSDFFKFSYDLWKKNQYDVKTVKSLASDDISSYALAVLRRGVRKGVAGWKGKEKNFYFICLQDHQILKAVQRDRELGLLPFLTYIFTHELVHIARFGSFLQRYDVSGADKEREEQIVHGITFDILKNLSLRKMDYVLDAYRDHRICEVHLS
;
A
#
# COMPACT_ATOMS: atom_id res chain seq x y z
N MET A 1 43.79 11.91 -22.85
CA MET A 1 42.40 12.05 -23.25
C MET A 1 41.51 11.53 -22.12
N THR A 2 40.81 12.45 -21.55
CA THR A 2 40.16 12.37 -20.22
C THR A 2 38.77 11.80 -20.39
N ILE A 3 38.49 10.62 -19.82
CA ILE A 3 37.11 10.16 -19.69
C ILE A 3 36.65 10.56 -18.30
N GLY A 4 36.13 11.77 -18.26
CA GLY A 4 35.59 12.39 -17.06
C GLY A 4 34.17 11.91 -16.75
N HIS A 5 33.96 11.69 -15.47
CA HIS A 5 32.87 12.25 -14.66
C HIS A 5 31.43 12.04 -15.11
N TRP A 6 30.91 10.83 -14.92
CA TRP A 6 29.47 10.65 -14.68
C TRP A 6 29.24 9.78 -13.43
N ARG A 7 29.76 10.22 -12.30
CA ARG A 7 29.33 9.74 -10.98
C ARG A 7 29.21 10.95 -10.08
N ASN A 8 28.03 11.51 -10.06
CA ASN A 8 27.48 12.30 -8.97
C ASN A 8 26.09 12.85 -9.38
N VAL A 9 25.14 11.95 -9.65
CA VAL A 9 23.78 12.27 -9.31
C VAL A 9 23.73 11.92 -7.82
N ALA A 10 23.78 12.97 -7.00
CA ALA A 10 23.66 12.86 -5.56
C ALA A 10 22.56 11.84 -5.24
N GLU A 11 22.88 10.86 -4.40
CA GLU A 11 21.90 10.12 -3.63
C GLU A 11 21.08 11.18 -2.87
N MET A 12 20.02 11.65 -3.49
CA MET A 12 19.01 12.43 -2.77
C MET A 12 18.46 11.47 -1.73
N SER A 13 18.95 11.61 -0.50
CA SER A 13 18.47 10.88 0.65
C SER A 13 16.95 11.01 0.68
N LEU A 14 16.26 9.95 0.31
CA LEU A 14 14.80 9.92 0.31
C LEU A 14 14.32 10.15 1.74
N ARG A 15 13.33 11.01 1.91
CA ARG A 15 12.72 11.22 3.23
C ARG A 15 12.08 9.92 3.71
N THR A 16 12.39 9.54 4.95
CA THR A 16 11.84 8.35 5.60
C THR A 16 10.98 8.74 6.79
N PHE A 17 10.06 7.88 7.16
CA PHE A 17 9.29 8.03 8.38
C PHE A 17 10.20 8.12 9.61
N ARG A 18 9.85 9.02 10.54
CA ARG A 18 10.45 9.15 11.86
C ARG A 18 9.82 8.11 12.80
N GLU A 19 10.38 7.95 13.96
CA GLU A 19 9.84 7.04 14.99
C GLU A 19 8.39 7.39 15.37
N SER A 20 8.10 8.69 15.52
CA SER A 20 6.73 9.17 15.74
C SER A 20 5.77 8.82 14.60
N ASP A 21 6.24 8.85 13.36
CA ASP A 21 5.44 8.52 12.19
C ASP A 21 5.16 7.01 12.13
N LEU A 22 6.09 6.16 12.60
CA LEU A 22 5.92 4.70 12.68
C LEU A 22 4.83 4.30 13.69
N ALA A 23 4.69 5.03 14.80
CA ALA A 23 3.58 4.82 15.72
C ALA A 23 2.23 5.12 15.04
N THR A 24 2.14 6.24 14.32
CA THR A 24 0.96 6.61 13.52
C THR A 24 0.66 5.58 12.43
N LEU A 25 1.72 5.04 11.79
CA LEU A 25 1.60 3.99 10.78
C LEU A 25 1.00 2.72 11.37
N SER A 26 1.46 2.29 12.54
CA SER A 26 0.93 1.11 13.22
C SER A 26 -0.55 1.27 13.58
N GLU A 27 -0.94 2.46 14.08
CA GLU A 27 -2.34 2.78 14.37
C GLU A 27 -3.20 2.76 13.10
N ALA A 28 -2.73 3.40 12.03
CA ALA A 28 -3.42 3.44 10.74
C ALA A 28 -3.65 2.03 10.17
N LEU A 29 -2.64 1.18 10.23
CA LEU A 29 -2.73 -0.20 9.78
C LEU A 29 -3.76 -0.98 10.57
N HIS A 30 -3.75 -0.87 11.91
CA HIS A 30 -4.70 -1.55 12.77
C HIS A 30 -6.16 -1.13 12.46
N VAL A 31 -6.40 0.16 12.26
CA VAL A 31 -7.73 0.66 11.87
C VAL A 31 -8.15 0.11 10.51
N ALA A 32 -7.25 0.17 9.52
CA ALA A 32 -7.51 -0.31 8.17
C ALA A 32 -7.81 -1.82 8.12
N GLU A 33 -7.03 -2.64 8.85
CA GLU A 33 -7.27 -4.09 8.97
C GLU A 33 -8.65 -4.39 9.56
N GLY A 34 -8.99 -3.73 10.67
CA GLY A 34 -10.27 -3.93 11.34
C GLY A 34 -11.44 -3.58 10.41
N LYS A 35 -11.40 -2.40 9.78
CA LYS A 35 -12.48 -1.94 8.89
C LYS A 35 -12.60 -2.78 7.62
N THR A 36 -11.49 -3.19 7.04
CA THR A 36 -11.49 -4.08 5.86
C THR A 36 -12.05 -5.46 6.22
N SER A 37 -11.66 -6.01 7.35
CA SER A 37 -12.16 -7.28 7.84
C SER A 37 -13.68 -7.25 8.09
N ASP A 38 -14.17 -6.19 8.72
CA ASP A 38 -15.60 -5.98 8.99
C ASP A 38 -16.40 -5.89 7.69
N PHE A 39 -15.91 -5.14 6.70
CA PHE A 39 -16.58 -4.94 5.43
C PHE A 39 -16.74 -6.23 4.63
N PHE A 40 -15.65 -6.99 4.50
CA PHE A 40 -15.66 -8.24 3.76
C PHE A 40 -16.21 -9.41 4.59
N LYS A 41 -16.58 -9.20 5.86
CA LYS A 41 -17.03 -10.24 6.81
C LYS A 41 -16.04 -11.40 6.88
N PHE A 42 -14.77 -11.05 6.89
CA PHE A 42 -13.72 -12.05 6.90
C PHE A 42 -13.66 -12.77 8.24
N SER A 43 -13.70 -14.10 8.16
CA SER A 43 -13.15 -14.91 9.24
C SER A 43 -11.62 -14.72 9.30
N TYR A 44 -11.05 -14.90 10.48
CA TYR A 44 -9.59 -14.91 10.75
C TYR A 44 -8.75 -15.70 9.72
N ASP A 45 -9.37 -16.62 8.98
CA ASP A 45 -8.70 -17.47 8.00
C ASP A 45 -8.28 -16.77 6.71
N LEU A 46 -8.85 -15.61 6.36
CA LEU A 46 -8.48 -14.96 5.11
C LEU A 46 -7.10 -14.30 5.19
N TRP A 47 -6.80 -13.61 6.27
CA TRP A 47 -5.46 -13.05 6.49
C TRP A 47 -4.40 -14.13 6.71
N LYS A 48 -4.78 -15.30 7.24
CA LYS A 48 -3.88 -16.47 7.27
C LYS A 48 -3.56 -17.02 5.88
N LYS A 49 -4.48 -16.92 4.94
CA LYS A 49 -4.28 -17.38 3.55
C LYS A 49 -3.57 -16.34 2.71
N ASN A 50 -3.80 -15.06 2.96
CA ASN A 50 -3.24 -13.93 2.23
C ASN A 50 -2.38 -13.11 3.18
N GLN A 51 -1.25 -13.68 3.59
CA GLN A 51 -0.32 -13.02 4.49
C GLN A 51 0.35 -11.85 3.77
N TYR A 52 0.59 -10.78 4.51
CA TYR A 52 1.32 -9.63 4.01
C TYR A 52 2.26 -9.06 5.06
N ASP A 53 3.18 -8.23 4.61
CA ASP A 53 4.11 -7.46 5.43
C ASP A 53 4.16 -6.02 4.90
N VAL A 54 4.48 -5.07 5.76
CA VAL A 54 4.61 -3.65 5.41
C VAL A 54 6.08 -3.27 5.40
N LYS A 55 6.52 -2.69 4.30
CA LYS A 55 7.87 -2.16 4.13
C LYS A 55 7.84 -0.65 3.98
N THR A 56 8.82 0.01 4.56
CA THR A 56 9.07 1.45 4.38
C THR A 56 10.34 1.66 3.55
N VAL A 57 10.59 2.86 3.07
CA VAL A 57 11.75 3.18 2.20
C VAL A 57 13.06 2.64 2.77
N LYS A 58 13.23 2.61 4.09
CA LYS A 58 14.45 2.06 4.74
C LYS A 58 14.72 0.59 4.43
N SER A 59 13.68 -0.17 4.06
CA SER A 59 13.75 -1.61 3.80
C SER A 59 13.41 -1.99 2.36
N LEU A 60 13.18 -0.99 1.49
CA LEU A 60 12.90 -1.23 0.08
C LEU A 60 14.18 -1.44 -0.72
N ALA A 61 14.11 -2.31 -1.72
CA ALA A 61 15.10 -2.34 -2.78
C ALA A 61 14.88 -1.16 -3.74
N SER A 62 15.91 -0.79 -4.51
CA SER A 62 15.84 0.31 -5.48
C SER A 62 14.66 0.17 -6.45
N ASP A 63 14.40 -1.06 -6.89
CA ASP A 63 13.33 -1.38 -7.85
C ASP A 63 11.92 -1.31 -7.25
N ASP A 64 11.82 -1.22 -5.92
CA ASP A 64 10.56 -1.05 -5.19
C ASP A 64 10.23 0.42 -4.92
N ILE A 65 11.14 1.34 -5.26
CA ILE A 65 10.96 2.77 -5.04
C ILE A 65 10.25 3.38 -6.25
N SER A 66 9.08 3.97 -6.00
CA SER A 66 8.31 4.68 -7.02
C SER A 66 8.46 6.19 -6.86
N SER A 67 8.58 6.90 -7.99
CA SER A 67 8.67 8.37 -8.02
C SER A 67 7.32 9.08 -7.92
N TYR A 68 6.21 8.36 -7.98
CA TYR A 68 4.85 8.93 -8.06
C TYR A 68 3.79 8.19 -7.21
N ALA A 69 3.93 6.89 -7.00
CA ALA A 69 2.98 6.14 -6.17
C ALA A 69 3.13 6.47 -4.68
N LEU A 70 2.08 6.25 -3.89
CA LEU A 70 2.11 6.34 -2.43
C LEU A 70 2.45 5.00 -1.79
N ALA A 71 2.04 3.92 -2.44
CA ALA A 71 2.41 2.55 -2.09
C ALA A 71 2.54 1.70 -3.35
N VAL A 72 3.27 0.61 -3.24
CA VAL A 72 3.44 -0.40 -4.28
C VAL A 72 3.15 -1.76 -3.67
N LEU A 73 2.17 -2.47 -4.23
CA LEU A 73 1.84 -3.81 -3.77
C LEU A 73 2.64 -4.85 -4.57
N ARG A 74 3.45 -5.64 -3.86
CA ARG A 74 4.26 -6.71 -4.44
C ARG A 74 3.77 -8.07 -3.98
N ARG A 75 3.74 -9.04 -4.91
CA ARG A 75 3.49 -10.43 -4.58
C ARG A 75 4.82 -11.15 -4.40
N GLY A 76 4.98 -11.85 -3.29
CA GLY A 76 6.12 -12.70 -3.00
C GLY A 76 5.70 -14.17 -2.86
N VAL A 77 6.67 -15.06 -3.00
CA VAL A 77 6.49 -16.47 -2.70
C VAL A 77 7.25 -16.77 -1.41
N ARG A 78 6.54 -17.13 -0.35
CA ARG A 78 7.18 -17.62 0.86
C ARG A 78 7.59 -19.08 0.61
N LYS A 79 8.87 -19.32 0.40
CA LYS A 79 9.40 -20.71 0.35
C LYS A 79 9.10 -21.36 1.70
N GLY A 80 8.31 -22.41 1.68
CA GLY A 80 8.03 -23.21 2.87
C GLY A 80 9.34 -23.73 3.47
N VAL A 81 9.37 -23.88 4.80
CA VAL A 81 10.49 -24.53 5.48
C VAL A 81 10.74 -25.90 4.84
N ALA A 82 11.99 -26.19 4.51
CA ALA A 82 12.38 -27.45 3.86
C ALA A 82 11.77 -28.65 4.58
N GLY A 83 10.95 -29.45 3.86
CA GLY A 83 10.30 -30.63 4.39
C GLY A 83 8.78 -30.62 4.42
N TRP A 84 8.12 -29.49 4.23
CA TRP A 84 6.66 -29.41 4.13
C TRP A 84 6.22 -29.26 2.67
N LYS A 85 5.58 -30.29 2.11
CA LYS A 85 4.84 -30.26 0.84
C LYS A 85 3.52 -29.48 1.01
N GLY A 86 3.58 -28.25 1.52
CA GLY A 86 2.44 -27.36 1.60
C GLY A 86 2.31 -26.54 0.33
N LYS A 87 1.08 -26.28 -0.13
CA LYS A 87 0.80 -25.37 -1.24
C LYS A 87 1.49 -24.01 -0.96
N GLU A 88 2.18 -23.47 -1.95
CA GLU A 88 2.73 -22.12 -1.91
C GLU A 88 1.63 -21.14 -1.50
N LYS A 89 1.84 -20.44 -0.39
CA LYS A 89 0.89 -19.42 0.06
C LYS A 89 1.26 -18.11 -0.58
N ASN A 90 0.26 -17.41 -1.08
CA ASN A 90 0.44 -16.04 -1.53
C ASN A 90 0.91 -15.19 -0.35
N PHE A 91 1.97 -14.44 -0.58
CA PHE A 91 2.50 -13.47 0.36
C PHE A 91 2.61 -12.13 -0.34
N TYR A 92 2.21 -11.05 0.31
CA TYR A 92 2.22 -9.72 -0.26
C TYR A 92 3.13 -8.79 0.54
N PHE A 93 3.69 -7.79 -0.11
CA PHE A 93 4.41 -6.69 0.53
C PHE A 93 3.73 -5.39 0.15
N ILE A 94 3.29 -4.63 1.16
CA ILE A 94 2.85 -3.26 1.00
C ILE A 94 4.08 -2.37 1.15
N CYS A 95 4.63 -1.91 0.03
CA CYS A 95 5.84 -1.11 -0.03
C CYS A 95 5.47 0.39 0.00
N LEU A 96 5.44 0.99 1.19
CA LEU A 96 5.11 2.39 1.36
C LEU A 96 6.22 3.29 0.79
N GLN A 97 5.81 4.35 0.12
CA GLN A 97 6.71 5.36 -0.43
C GLN A 97 6.76 6.56 0.52
N ASP A 98 7.47 6.43 1.63
CA ASP A 98 7.55 7.42 2.72
C ASP A 98 7.74 8.84 2.18
N HIS A 99 8.67 9.00 1.23
CA HIS A 99 9.00 10.29 0.63
C HIS A 99 7.83 10.94 -0.10
N GLN A 100 6.98 10.16 -0.78
CA GLN A 100 5.80 10.68 -1.47
C GLN A 100 4.68 11.00 -0.49
N ILE A 101 4.45 10.13 0.50
CA ILE A 101 3.46 10.33 1.55
C ILE A 101 3.79 11.59 2.35
N LEU A 102 5.02 11.73 2.82
CA LEU A 102 5.48 12.89 3.59
C LEU A 102 5.45 14.18 2.76
N LYS A 103 5.75 14.10 1.44
CA LYS A 103 5.63 15.22 0.51
C LYS A 103 4.18 15.66 0.36
N ALA A 104 3.23 14.72 0.23
CA ALA A 104 1.81 15.04 0.12
C ALA A 104 1.30 15.75 1.38
N VAL A 105 1.58 15.20 2.57
CA VAL A 105 1.19 15.80 3.86
C VAL A 105 1.84 17.16 4.08
N GLN A 106 3.08 17.36 3.61
CA GLN A 106 3.74 18.67 3.72
C GLN A 106 3.12 19.73 2.79
N ARG A 107 2.75 19.32 1.57
CA ARG A 107 2.14 20.19 0.57
C ARG A 107 0.73 20.61 0.97
N ASP A 108 -0.01 19.67 1.55
CA ASP A 108 -1.38 19.87 1.97
C ASP A 108 -1.53 19.59 3.47
N ARG A 109 -1.61 20.68 4.25
CA ARG A 109 -1.73 20.61 5.71
C ARG A 109 -3.09 20.09 6.21
N GLU A 110 -4.09 20.07 5.33
CA GLU A 110 -5.37 19.44 5.65
C GLU A 110 -5.30 17.92 5.59
N LEU A 111 -4.33 17.34 4.88
CA LEU A 111 -4.03 15.92 4.98
C LEU A 111 -3.41 15.60 6.34
N GLY A 112 -4.15 14.94 7.23
CA GLY A 112 -3.57 14.36 8.44
C GLY A 112 -2.83 13.07 8.12
N LEU A 113 -1.68 12.82 8.72
CA LEU A 113 -0.90 11.62 8.44
C LEU A 113 -1.69 10.34 8.78
N LEU A 114 -2.36 10.30 9.92
CA LEU A 114 -3.15 9.14 10.36
C LEU A 114 -4.30 8.79 9.38
N PRO A 115 -5.23 9.71 9.04
CA PRO A 115 -6.29 9.38 8.09
C PRO A 115 -5.75 9.06 6.69
N PHE A 116 -4.67 9.70 6.28
CA PHE A 116 -4.07 9.44 4.97
C PHE A 116 -3.44 8.05 4.90
N LEU A 117 -2.66 7.65 5.90
CA LEU A 117 -2.13 6.29 6.00
C LEU A 117 -3.25 5.25 6.11
N THR A 118 -4.31 5.53 6.87
CA THR A 118 -5.48 4.65 6.97
C THR A 118 -6.12 4.43 5.61
N TYR A 119 -6.25 5.49 4.80
CA TYR A 119 -6.76 5.39 3.43
C TYR A 119 -5.85 4.52 2.55
N ILE A 120 -4.53 4.77 2.55
CA ILE A 120 -3.55 4.01 1.77
C ILE A 120 -3.61 2.52 2.16
N PHE A 121 -3.54 2.20 3.44
CA PHE A 121 -3.60 0.82 3.91
C PHE A 121 -4.92 0.14 3.54
N THR A 122 -6.06 0.81 3.71
CA THR A 122 -7.35 0.24 3.34
C THR A 122 -7.37 -0.10 1.85
N HIS A 123 -6.86 0.78 0.99
CA HIS A 123 -6.76 0.56 -0.44
C HIS A 123 -5.94 -0.70 -0.78
N GLU A 124 -4.74 -0.83 -0.22
CA GLU A 124 -3.88 -2.00 -0.44
C GLU A 124 -4.49 -3.30 0.11
N LEU A 125 -5.11 -3.22 1.29
CA LEU A 125 -5.78 -4.36 1.89
C LEU A 125 -7.00 -4.81 1.08
N VAL A 126 -7.72 -3.89 0.43
CA VAL A 126 -8.80 -4.22 -0.51
C VAL A 126 -8.25 -4.99 -1.70
N HIS A 127 -7.12 -4.58 -2.30
CA HIS A 127 -6.46 -5.36 -3.35
C HIS A 127 -6.14 -6.79 -2.88
N ILE A 128 -5.49 -6.93 -1.72
CA ILE A 128 -5.13 -8.25 -1.16
C ILE A 128 -6.38 -9.10 -0.92
N ALA A 129 -7.43 -8.51 -0.38
CA ALA A 129 -8.69 -9.19 -0.13
C ALA A 129 -9.34 -9.70 -1.43
N ARG A 130 -9.33 -8.89 -2.49
CA ARG A 130 -9.88 -9.25 -3.80
C ARG A 130 -9.07 -10.33 -4.51
N PHE A 131 -7.73 -10.29 -4.41
CA PHE A 131 -6.87 -11.37 -4.90
C PHE A 131 -7.15 -12.68 -4.18
N GLY A 132 -7.26 -12.63 -2.86
CA GLY A 132 -7.52 -13.81 -2.04
C GLY A 132 -8.90 -14.43 -2.24
N SER A 133 -9.87 -13.64 -2.66
CA SER A 133 -11.23 -14.07 -2.97
C SER A 133 -11.42 -14.42 -4.45
N PHE A 134 -10.36 -14.43 -5.25
CA PHE A 134 -10.39 -14.64 -6.71
C PHE A 134 -11.31 -13.64 -7.46
N LEU A 135 -11.60 -12.50 -6.85
CA LEU A 135 -12.39 -11.43 -7.46
C LEU A 135 -11.55 -10.56 -8.41
N GLN A 136 -10.25 -10.64 -8.29
CA GLN A 136 -9.28 -9.94 -9.11
C GLN A 136 -8.13 -10.88 -9.48
N ARG A 137 -7.62 -10.75 -10.72
CA ARG A 137 -6.36 -11.37 -11.14
C ARG A 137 -5.22 -10.41 -10.84
N TYR A 138 -4.10 -10.94 -10.37
CA TYR A 138 -2.94 -10.11 -10.06
C TYR A 138 -2.25 -9.55 -11.31
N ASP A 139 -2.36 -10.26 -12.42
CA ASP A 139 -1.67 -10.03 -13.71
C ASP A 139 -2.50 -9.27 -14.76
N VAL A 140 -3.47 -8.46 -14.34
CA VAL A 140 -4.24 -7.60 -15.25
C VAL A 140 -3.44 -6.38 -15.71
N SER A 141 -3.67 -5.94 -16.94
CA SER A 141 -2.99 -4.78 -17.54
C SER A 141 -3.97 -3.90 -18.33
N GLY A 142 -3.55 -2.69 -18.66
CA GLY A 142 -4.32 -1.78 -19.49
C GLY A 142 -5.65 -1.38 -18.89
N ALA A 143 -6.72 -1.41 -19.68
CA ALA A 143 -8.08 -1.00 -19.27
C ALA A 143 -8.64 -1.82 -18.11
N ASP A 144 -8.27 -3.10 -18.01
CA ASP A 144 -8.71 -3.95 -16.91
C ASP A 144 -8.08 -3.51 -15.59
N LYS A 145 -6.81 -3.08 -15.60
CA LYS A 145 -6.15 -2.51 -14.41
C LYS A 145 -6.84 -1.21 -13.98
N GLU A 146 -7.16 -0.32 -14.90
CA GLU A 146 -7.87 0.92 -14.58
C GLU A 146 -9.24 0.66 -13.96
N ARG A 147 -9.98 -0.30 -14.52
CA ARG A 147 -11.28 -0.70 -13.99
C ARG A 147 -11.16 -1.29 -12.58
N GLU A 148 -10.16 -2.13 -12.33
CA GLU A 148 -9.91 -2.67 -11.00
C GLU A 148 -9.55 -1.59 -9.98
N GLU A 149 -8.71 -0.62 -10.36
CA GLU A 149 -8.41 0.53 -9.51
C GLU A 149 -9.68 1.31 -9.13
N GLN A 150 -10.58 1.57 -10.09
CA GLN A 150 -11.86 2.23 -9.81
C GLN A 150 -12.73 1.42 -8.83
N ILE A 151 -12.77 0.09 -8.98
CA ILE A 151 -13.50 -0.78 -8.05
C ILE A 151 -12.89 -0.70 -6.65
N VAL A 152 -11.57 -0.78 -6.54
CA VAL A 152 -10.85 -0.71 -5.27
C VAL A 152 -11.04 0.64 -4.59
N HIS A 153 -10.98 1.75 -5.34
CA HIS A 153 -11.29 3.08 -4.81
C HIS A 153 -12.73 3.17 -4.27
N GLY A 154 -13.70 2.65 -5.01
CA GLY A 154 -15.11 2.62 -4.58
C GLY A 154 -15.30 1.83 -3.28
N ILE A 155 -14.69 0.65 -3.18
CA ILE A 155 -14.74 -0.18 -1.97
C ILE A 155 -14.02 0.52 -0.81
N THR A 156 -12.85 1.11 -1.04
CA THR A 156 -12.10 1.86 -0.03
C THR A 156 -12.95 3.01 0.54
N PHE A 157 -13.61 3.76 -0.34
CA PHE A 157 -14.55 4.80 0.07
C PHE A 157 -15.68 4.24 0.93
N ASP A 158 -16.33 3.15 0.49
CA ASP A 158 -17.42 2.52 1.22
C ASP A 158 -17.03 2.02 2.61
N ILE A 159 -15.80 1.52 2.76
CA ILE A 159 -15.24 1.08 4.05
C ILE A 159 -15.05 2.28 4.98
N LEU A 160 -14.55 3.41 4.47
CA LEU A 160 -14.06 4.51 5.29
C LEU A 160 -15.05 5.67 5.47
N LYS A 161 -16.10 5.79 4.63
CA LYS A 161 -17.05 6.93 4.64
C LYS A 161 -17.77 7.16 5.98
N ASN A 162 -17.88 6.12 6.81
CA ASN A 162 -18.50 6.21 8.13
C ASN A 162 -17.48 6.11 9.28
N LEU A 163 -16.19 6.22 8.98
CA LEU A 163 -15.15 6.17 9.99
C LEU A 163 -15.03 7.54 10.66
N SER A 164 -15.36 7.60 11.95
CA SER A 164 -15.22 8.81 12.78
C SER A 164 -13.74 9.07 13.09
N LEU A 165 -12.97 9.42 12.06
CA LEU A 165 -11.57 9.81 12.17
C LEU A 165 -11.40 11.23 11.62
N ARG A 166 -10.82 12.11 12.44
CA ARG A 166 -10.65 13.51 12.07
C ARG A 166 -9.96 13.64 10.71
N LYS A 167 -10.53 14.46 9.82
CA LYS A 167 -10.04 14.71 8.45
C LYS A 167 -10.16 13.53 7.46
N MET A 168 -10.83 12.45 7.82
CA MET A 168 -11.05 11.34 6.89
C MET A 168 -11.90 11.77 5.70
N ASP A 169 -12.95 12.56 5.93
CA ASP A 169 -13.80 13.08 4.85
C ASP A 169 -12.99 13.88 3.82
N TYR A 170 -12.04 14.69 4.31
CA TYR A 170 -11.15 15.45 3.44
C TYR A 170 -10.25 14.53 2.60
N VAL A 171 -9.68 13.48 3.20
CA VAL A 171 -8.85 12.51 2.49
C VAL A 171 -9.67 11.77 1.42
N LEU A 172 -10.89 11.35 1.76
CA LEU A 172 -11.78 10.67 0.84
C LEU A 172 -12.16 11.54 -0.36
N ASP A 173 -12.41 12.83 -0.15
CA ASP A 173 -12.71 13.77 -1.22
C ASP A 173 -11.47 14.04 -2.11
N ALA A 174 -10.32 14.30 -1.48
CA ALA A 174 -9.08 14.63 -2.18
C ALA A 174 -8.51 13.48 -3.04
N TYR A 175 -8.77 12.23 -2.64
CA TYR A 175 -8.17 11.03 -3.27
C TYR A 175 -9.17 10.12 -3.97
N ARG A 176 -10.42 10.53 -4.09
CA ARG A 176 -11.49 9.75 -4.71
C ARG A 176 -11.16 9.26 -6.12
N ASP A 177 -10.50 10.11 -6.91
CA ASP A 177 -10.22 9.87 -8.33
C ASP A 177 -8.72 9.77 -8.63
N HIS A 178 -7.86 9.69 -7.60
CA HIS A 178 -6.41 9.66 -7.78
C HIS A 178 -5.88 8.23 -7.82
N ARG A 179 -4.97 7.96 -8.76
CA ARG A 179 -4.17 6.73 -8.77
C ARG A 179 -3.17 6.77 -7.61
N ILE A 180 -3.48 6.08 -6.54
CA ILE A 180 -2.68 6.10 -5.32
C ILE A 180 -1.62 5.01 -5.34
N CYS A 181 -1.86 3.91 -6.03
CA CYS A 181 -1.09 2.70 -5.90
C CYS A 181 -0.69 2.11 -7.24
N GLU A 182 0.49 1.52 -7.28
CA GLU A 182 0.94 0.67 -8.35
C GLU A 182 1.01 -0.78 -7.88
N VAL A 183 0.35 -1.66 -8.62
CA VAL A 183 0.56 -3.09 -8.50
C VAL A 183 1.66 -3.46 -9.48
N HIS A 184 2.86 -3.77 -8.97
CA HIS A 184 3.95 -4.30 -9.77
C HIS A 184 3.88 -5.82 -9.82
N LEU A 185 3.84 -6.31 -11.05
CA LEU A 185 4.02 -7.73 -11.37
C LEU A 185 5.51 -8.02 -11.35
N SER A 186 5.96 -8.86 -10.47
CA SER A 186 7.29 -9.49 -10.53
C SER A 186 7.14 -10.92 -10.97
#